data_4448cdd8aa91b907c316f2c401e3a9a7
#
_entry.id   4448cdd8aa91b907c316f2c401e3a9a7
#
_cell.length_a   1.000
_cell.length_b   1.000
_cell.length_c   1.000
_cell.angle_alpha   90.00
_cell.angle_beta   90.00
_cell.angle_gamma   90.00
#
_symmetry.space_group_name_H-M   'P 1'
#
loop_
_entity.id
_entity.type
_entity.pdbx_description
1 polymer ?
#
loop_
_entity_poly.entity_id
_entity_poly.type
_entity_poly.pdbx_seq_one_letter_code
_entity_poly.pdbx_strand_id
1 'polypeptide(L)'
;MTGPAEHSPRLRSFAESYTAAWCSQDAARVASFFAEDGSLSINGGTPAVGREAITAAAQGFMTAFPDLRVILDELRMEDGGAIYEWTLTGTNTGPGGTGRAVRISGREVWRIGAGGLIAESRGHFDAEDYRRQLEAPD
;
A
#
# COMPACT_ATOMS: atom_id res chain seq x y z
N MET A 1 -14.96 -1.98 -28.97
CA MET A 1 -14.34 -2.42 -27.78
C MET A 1 -13.35 -1.41 -27.23
N THR A 2 -13.55 -1.06 -26.05
CA THR A 2 -12.71 -0.04 -25.44
C THR A 2 -11.54 -0.69 -24.72
N GLY A 3 -10.56 0.10 -24.38
CA GLY A 3 -9.38 -0.39 -23.71
C GLY A 3 -9.61 -0.76 -22.27
N PRO A 4 -8.65 -1.47 -21.67
CA PRO A 4 -8.80 -1.92 -20.30
C PRO A 4 -9.01 -0.77 -19.32
N ALA A 5 -8.42 0.38 -19.60
CA ALA A 5 -8.47 1.50 -18.68
C ALA A 5 -9.90 1.97 -18.43
N GLU A 6 -10.70 2.02 -19.48
CA GLU A 6 -12.07 2.50 -19.33
C GLU A 6 -12.99 1.44 -18.81
N HIS A 7 -12.52 0.21 -18.77
CA HIS A 7 -13.39 -0.90 -18.47
C HIS A 7 -12.97 -1.67 -17.26
N SER A 8 -12.39 -0.99 -16.31
CA SER A 8 -12.01 -1.67 -15.10
C SER A 8 -12.71 -1.11 -13.88
N PRO A 9 -14.07 -1.07 -13.89
CA PRO A 9 -14.75 -0.74 -12.64
C PRO A 9 -14.42 -1.77 -11.57
N ARG A 10 -14.12 -3.01 -11.96
CA ARG A 10 -13.67 -4.02 -11.03
C ARG A 10 -12.35 -3.66 -10.40
N LEU A 11 -11.40 -3.19 -11.21
CA LEU A 11 -10.10 -2.84 -10.68
C LEU A 11 -10.21 -1.60 -9.81
N ARG A 12 -11.08 -0.67 -10.17
CA ARG A 12 -11.33 0.48 -9.33
C ARG A 12 -11.94 0.09 -8.00
N SER A 13 -12.96 -0.77 -8.02
CA SER A 13 -13.56 -1.29 -6.80
C SER A 13 -12.54 -2.05 -5.97
N PHE A 14 -11.70 -2.83 -6.64
CA PHE A 14 -10.63 -3.57 -6.00
C PHE A 14 -9.68 -2.61 -5.27
N ALA A 15 -9.27 -1.54 -5.95
CA ALA A 15 -8.37 -0.56 -5.36
C ALA A 15 -9.01 0.15 -4.17
N GLU A 16 -10.31 0.47 -4.28
CA GLU A 16 -11.03 1.11 -3.19
C GLU A 16 -11.13 0.18 -1.99
N SER A 17 -11.38 -1.10 -2.24
CA SER A 17 -11.44 -2.08 -1.16
C SER A 17 -10.07 -2.32 -0.53
N TYR A 18 -9.04 -2.31 -1.35
CA TYR A 18 -7.66 -2.42 -0.86
C TYR A 18 -7.33 -1.24 0.06
N THR A 19 -7.74 -0.04 -0.34
CA THR A 19 -7.54 1.16 0.48
C THR A 19 -8.26 1.02 1.81
N ALA A 20 -9.50 0.53 1.77
CA ALA A 20 -10.28 0.32 2.99
C ALA A 20 -9.62 -0.72 3.90
N ALA A 21 -8.99 -1.73 3.31
CA ALA A 21 -8.28 -2.74 4.10
C ALA A 21 -7.13 -2.12 4.87
N TRP A 22 -6.37 -1.23 4.24
CA TRP A 22 -5.30 -0.52 4.92
C TRP A 22 -5.83 0.32 6.08
N CYS A 23 -7.00 0.94 5.92
CA CYS A 23 -7.60 1.76 6.96
C CYS A 23 -8.25 0.94 8.08
N SER A 24 -8.44 -0.36 7.85
CA SER A 24 -9.15 -1.22 8.80
C SER A 24 -8.30 -1.70 9.96
N GLN A 25 -6.98 -1.52 9.90
CA GLN A 25 -6.04 -2.05 10.88
C GLN A 25 -5.98 -3.59 10.86
N ASP A 26 -6.41 -4.19 9.76
CA ASP A 26 -6.39 -5.65 9.60
C ASP A 26 -5.39 -6.00 8.51
N ALA A 27 -4.16 -6.31 8.91
CA ALA A 27 -3.08 -6.57 7.97
C ALA A 27 -3.33 -7.80 7.09
N ALA A 28 -3.97 -8.82 7.64
CA ALA A 28 -4.29 -10.01 6.86
C ALA A 28 -5.26 -9.68 5.74
N ARG A 29 -6.13 -8.71 5.97
CA ARG A 29 -7.07 -8.29 4.94
C ARG A 29 -6.33 -7.61 3.79
N VAL A 30 -5.32 -6.79 4.09
CA VAL A 30 -4.49 -6.21 3.05
C VAL A 30 -3.84 -7.31 2.21
N ALA A 31 -3.25 -8.30 2.89
CA ALA A 31 -2.57 -9.39 2.19
C ALA A 31 -3.52 -10.22 1.33
N SER A 32 -4.80 -10.26 1.68
CA SER A 32 -5.77 -11.05 0.92
C SER A 32 -5.98 -10.53 -0.50
N PHE A 33 -5.55 -9.29 -0.79
CA PHE A 33 -5.64 -8.74 -2.13
C PHE A 33 -4.49 -9.19 -3.03
N PHE A 34 -3.52 -9.90 -2.46
CA PHE A 34 -2.37 -10.41 -3.20
C PHE A 34 -2.57 -11.88 -3.55
N ALA A 35 -1.99 -12.31 -4.65
CA ALA A 35 -1.94 -13.73 -4.99
C ALA A 35 -1.17 -14.47 -3.88
N GLU A 36 -1.37 -15.78 -3.77
CA GLU A 36 -0.72 -16.56 -2.72
C GLU A 36 0.80 -16.42 -2.75
N ASP A 37 1.37 -16.32 -3.95
CA ASP A 37 2.80 -16.14 -4.13
C ASP A 37 3.13 -14.70 -4.54
N GLY A 38 2.22 -13.77 -4.26
CA GLY A 38 2.44 -12.37 -4.61
C GLY A 38 3.55 -11.75 -3.79
N SER A 39 4.00 -10.59 -4.22
CA SER A 39 5.09 -9.91 -3.55
C SER A 39 4.82 -8.42 -3.41
N LEU A 40 5.39 -7.84 -2.37
CA LEU A 40 5.31 -6.42 -2.10
C LEU A 40 6.72 -5.94 -1.75
N SER A 41 7.24 -5.00 -2.52
CA SER A 41 8.51 -4.38 -2.19
C SER A 41 8.28 -2.88 -1.98
N ILE A 42 9.19 -2.27 -1.22
CA ILE A 42 9.10 -0.85 -0.89
C ILE A 42 10.44 -0.22 -1.19
N ASN A 43 10.42 0.79 -2.06
CA ASN A 43 11.60 1.59 -2.41
C ASN A 43 12.78 0.73 -2.85
N GLY A 44 12.49 -0.32 -3.62
CA GLY A 44 13.53 -1.19 -4.13
C GLY A 44 14.15 -2.13 -3.11
N GLY A 45 13.53 -2.25 -1.94
CA GLY A 45 14.03 -3.15 -0.90
C GLY A 45 13.69 -4.60 -1.18
N THR A 46 14.06 -5.47 -0.24
CA THR A 46 13.79 -6.89 -0.36
C THR A 46 12.28 -7.14 -0.36
N PRO A 47 11.76 -7.86 -1.37
CA PRO A 47 10.32 -8.10 -1.42
C PRO A 47 9.84 -8.99 -0.28
N ALA A 48 8.66 -8.67 0.23
CA ALA A 48 7.91 -9.59 1.08
C ALA A 48 7.15 -10.51 0.14
N VAL A 49 7.48 -11.78 0.17
CA VAL A 49 6.91 -12.76 -0.76
C VAL A 49 5.95 -13.65 -0.01
N GLY A 50 4.73 -13.75 -0.53
CA GLY A 50 3.68 -14.57 0.07
C GLY A 50 2.84 -13.78 1.06
N ARG A 51 1.61 -14.24 1.26
CA ARG A 51 0.66 -13.49 2.08
C ARG A 51 1.10 -13.32 3.52
N GLU A 52 1.79 -14.30 4.07
CA GLU A 52 2.26 -14.19 5.45
C GLU A 52 3.27 -13.06 5.60
N ALA A 53 4.24 -12.98 4.68
CA ALA A 53 5.23 -11.92 4.73
C ALA A 53 4.61 -10.56 4.46
N ILE A 54 3.63 -10.51 3.56
CA ILE A 54 2.93 -9.26 3.24
C ILE A 54 2.12 -8.81 4.45
N THR A 55 1.48 -9.74 5.14
CA THR A 55 0.75 -9.42 6.37
C THR A 55 1.69 -8.81 7.40
N ALA A 56 2.87 -9.38 7.55
CA ALA A 56 3.85 -8.85 8.51
C ALA A 56 4.28 -7.44 8.13
N ALA A 57 4.49 -7.19 6.84
CA ALA A 57 4.88 -5.86 6.37
C ALA A 57 3.80 -4.83 6.65
N ALA A 58 2.55 -5.17 6.33
CA ALA A 58 1.43 -4.26 6.59
C ALA A 58 1.23 -4.04 8.08
N GLN A 59 1.39 -5.10 8.87
CA GLN A 59 1.24 -5.00 10.32
C GLN A 59 2.27 -4.04 10.91
N GLY A 60 3.48 -4.01 10.35
CA GLY A 60 4.51 -3.09 10.83
C GLY A 60 4.04 -1.64 10.76
N PHE A 61 3.43 -1.25 9.65
CA PHE A 61 2.90 0.10 9.52
C PHE A 61 1.72 0.34 10.45
N MET A 62 0.83 -0.63 10.55
CA MET A 62 -0.36 -0.47 11.38
C MET A 62 -0.01 -0.38 12.87
N THR A 63 1.00 -1.12 13.29
CA THR A 63 1.47 -1.06 14.67
C THR A 63 2.14 0.28 14.96
N ALA A 64 2.94 0.77 14.01
CA ALA A 64 3.62 2.05 14.18
C ALA A 64 2.64 3.22 14.17
N PHE A 65 1.55 3.09 13.41
CA PHE A 65 0.56 4.16 13.27
C PHE A 65 -0.83 3.60 13.57
N PRO A 66 -1.22 3.55 14.85
CA PRO A 66 -2.53 2.99 15.20
C PRO A 66 -3.71 3.74 14.58
N ASP A 67 -3.51 4.98 14.18
CA ASP A 67 -4.51 5.79 13.51
C ASP A 67 -4.26 5.90 12.00
N LEU A 68 -3.53 4.95 11.43
CA LEU A 68 -3.16 4.98 10.02
C LEU A 68 -4.39 5.08 9.11
N ARG A 69 -4.29 5.97 8.15
CA ARG A 69 -5.29 6.10 7.11
C ARG A 69 -4.59 6.21 5.77
N VAL A 70 -5.19 5.60 4.77
CA VAL A 70 -4.69 5.68 3.40
C VAL A 70 -5.82 6.23 2.54
N ILE A 71 -5.45 7.11 1.63
CA ILE A 71 -6.38 7.71 0.68
C ILE A 71 -5.93 7.30 -0.71
N LEU A 72 -6.86 6.80 -1.51
CA LEU A 72 -6.59 6.54 -2.91
C LEU A 72 -6.67 7.85 -3.66
N ASP A 73 -5.53 8.35 -4.11
CA ASP A 73 -5.47 9.63 -4.82
C ASP A 73 -5.83 9.46 -6.29
N GLU A 74 -5.27 8.44 -6.93
CA GLU A 74 -5.53 8.21 -8.33
C GLU A 74 -5.18 6.78 -8.70
N LEU A 75 -5.94 6.20 -9.61
CA LEU A 75 -5.66 4.87 -10.14
C LEU A 75 -5.53 4.99 -11.64
N ARG A 76 -4.36 4.61 -12.15
CA ARG A 76 -4.09 4.64 -13.59
C ARG A 76 -3.91 3.22 -14.09
N MET A 77 -4.63 2.88 -15.14
CA MET A 77 -4.54 1.53 -15.71
C MET A 77 -3.32 1.41 -16.59
N GLU A 78 -2.68 0.25 -16.51
CA GLU A 78 -1.49 -0.05 -17.31
C GLU A 78 -1.69 -1.44 -17.89
N ASP A 79 -0.91 -1.77 -18.93
CA ASP A 79 -0.94 -3.12 -19.48
C ASP A 79 -0.58 -4.12 -18.38
N GLY A 80 -1.50 -5.01 -18.10
CA GLY A 80 -1.28 -6.05 -17.10
C GLY A 80 -1.38 -5.60 -15.67
N GLY A 81 -1.78 -4.35 -15.41
CA GLY A 81 -1.85 -3.89 -14.04
C GLY A 81 -2.32 -2.47 -13.88
N ALA A 82 -1.76 -1.78 -12.90
CA ALA A 82 -2.18 -0.42 -12.58
C ALA A 82 -1.10 0.29 -11.78
N ILE A 83 -1.18 1.61 -11.79
CA ILE A 83 -0.42 2.44 -10.86
C ILE A 83 -1.43 3.00 -9.86
N TYR A 84 -1.22 2.66 -8.60
CA TYR A 84 -2.08 3.00 -7.48
C TYR A 84 -1.41 4.12 -6.71
N GLU A 85 -1.92 5.35 -6.80
CA GLU A 85 -1.34 6.49 -6.11
C GLU A 85 -2.07 6.73 -4.82
N TRP A 86 -1.33 6.93 -3.75
CA TRP A 86 -1.90 6.97 -2.40
C TRP A 86 -1.24 8.05 -1.54
N THR A 87 -1.97 8.44 -0.50
CA THR A 87 -1.44 9.29 0.58
C THR A 87 -1.74 8.58 1.89
N LEU A 88 -0.72 8.49 2.73
CA LEU A 88 -0.83 7.86 4.04
C LEU A 88 -0.64 8.92 5.11
N THR A 89 -1.54 8.93 6.09
CA THR A 89 -1.40 9.80 7.26
C THR A 89 -1.47 8.94 8.52
N GLY A 90 -0.83 9.41 9.57
CA GLY A 90 -0.88 8.72 10.85
C GLY A 90 0.00 9.41 11.87
N THR A 91 -0.13 8.98 13.10
CA THR A 91 0.69 9.47 14.20
C THR A 91 1.49 8.30 14.76
N ASN A 92 2.80 8.49 14.84
CA ASN A 92 3.72 7.41 15.22
C ASN A 92 3.70 7.18 16.72
N THR A 93 2.57 6.66 17.22
CA THR A 93 2.36 6.42 18.64
C THR A 93 2.48 4.96 19.03
N GLY A 94 2.83 4.08 18.09
CA GLY A 94 3.06 2.68 18.41
C GLY A 94 4.30 2.51 19.30
N PRO A 95 4.57 1.27 19.73
CA PRO A 95 5.70 1.02 20.63
C PRO A 95 7.01 1.51 20.02
N GLY A 96 7.77 2.27 20.78
CA GLY A 96 9.03 2.84 20.31
C GLY A 96 8.88 4.00 19.36
N GLY A 97 7.65 4.49 19.15
CA GLY A 97 7.40 5.56 18.20
C GLY A 97 7.82 6.93 18.71
N THR A 98 7.88 7.87 17.78
CA THR A 98 8.31 9.23 18.09
C THR A 98 7.17 10.15 18.50
N GLY A 99 5.93 9.71 18.30
CA GLY A 99 4.75 10.53 18.57
C GLY A 99 4.48 11.59 17.50
N ARG A 100 5.21 11.55 16.40
CA ARG A 100 5.09 12.56 15.35
C ARG A 100 4.03 12.15 14.33
N ALA A 101 3.37 13.15 13.77
CA ALA A 101 2.43 12.91 12.69
C ALA A 101 3.16 12.87 11.36
N VAL A 102 2.72 12.00 10.48
CA VAL A 102 3.30 11.92 9.13
C VAL A 102 2.21 12.07 8.09
N ARG A 103 2.61 12.57 6.94
CA ARG A 103 1.76 12.60 5.75
C ARG A 103 2.69 12.38 4.56
N ILE A 104 2.56 11.23 3.94
CA ILE A 104 3.41 10.89 2.80
C ILE A 104 2.54 10.41 1.66
N SER A 105 2.97 10.73 0.45
CA SER A 105 2.29 10.27 -0.76
C SER A 105 3.26 9.41 -1.55
N GLY A 106 2.72 8.43 -2.23
CA GLY A 106 3.53 7.54 -3.04
C GLY A 106 2.69 6.81 -4.04
N ARG A 107 3.24 5.71 -4.54
CA ARG A 107 2.53 4.89 -5.50
C ARG A 107 2.94 3.44 -5.33
N GLU A 108 2.04 2.56 -5.75
CA GLU A 108 2.35 1.14 -5.91
C GLU A 108 2.16 0.82 -7.38
N VAL A 109 3.15 0.18 -7.97
CA VAL A 109 3.04 -0.29 -9.34
C VAL A 109 2.63 -1.75 -9.27
N TRP A 110 1.41 -2.04 -9.70
CA TRP A 110 0.82 -3.37 -9.58
C TRP A 110 0.92 -4.13 -10.88
N ARG A 111 1.29 -5.40 -10.78
CA ARG A 111 1.06 -6.37 -11.84
C ARG A 111 -0.06 -7.28 -11.34
N ILE A 112 -1.12 -7.37 -12.12
CA ILE A 112 -2.29 -8.16 -11.73
C ILE A 112 -2.18 -9.52 -12.39
N GLY A 113 -2.34 -10.57 -11.60
CA GLY A 113 -2.23 -11.93 -12.10
C GLY A 113 -3.53 -12.44 -12.69
N ALA A 114 -3.49 -13.67 -13.15
CA ALA A 114 -4.61 -14.29 -13.86
C ALA A 114 -5.86 -14.39 -13.00
N GLY A 115 -5.71 -14.50 -11.69
CA GLY A 115 -6.85 -14.59 -10.79
C GLY A 115 -7.44 -13.24 -10.38
N GLY A 116 -6.92 -12.15 -10.92
CA GLY A 116 -7.42 -10.82 -10.56
C GLY A 116 -6.83 -10.25 -9.29
N LEU A 117 -5.83 -10.92 -8.70
CA LEU A 117 -5.18 -10.46 -7.50
C LEU A 117 -3.81 -9.86 -7.84
N ILE A 118 -3.25 -9.09 -6.92
CA ILE A 118 -1.95 -8.48 -7.13
C ILE A 118 -0.87 -9.55 -7.12
N ALA A 119 -0.19 -9.72 -8.25
CA ALA A 119 0.92 -10.66 -8.35
C ALA A 119 2.21 -10.03 -7.86
N GLU A 120 2.36 -8.72 -8.06
CA GLU A 120 3.54 -8.00 -7.63
C GLU A 120 3.16 -6.55 -7.40
N SER A 121 3.57 -5.99 -6.27
CA SER A 121 3.44 -4.58 -6.02
C SER A 121 4.81 -3.99 -5.70
N ARG A 122 5.17 -2.93 -6.40
CA ARG A 122 6.40 -2.19 -6.12
C ARG A 122 6.01 -0.81 -5.62
N GLY A 123 6.19 -0.60 -4.32
CA GLY A 123 5.84 0.65 -3.69
C GLY A 123 7.00 1.64 -3.72
N HIS A 124 6.66 2.91 -3.90
CA HIS A 124 7.65 3.99 -3.95
C HIS A 124 7.14 5.20 -3.20
N PHE A 125 7.95 5.73 -2.32
CA PHE A 125 7.69 7.01 -1.69
C PHE A 125 9.03 7.60 -1.27
N ASP A 126 9.02 8.88 -0.90
CA ASP A 126 10.25 9.58 -0.50
C ASP A 126 10.62 9.16 0.92
N ALA A 127 11.54 8.19 1.01
CA ALA A 127 11.94 7.64 2.31
C ALA A 127 12.62 8.68 3.18
N GLU A 128 13.32 9.62 2.56
CA GLU A 128 14.01 10.65 3.31
C GLU A 128 13.04 11.63 3.94
N ASP A 129 12.00 12.01 3.19
CA ASP A 129 10.96 12.87 3.72
C ASP A 129 10.21 12.16 4.85
N TYR A 130 9.92 10.87 4.68
CA TYR A 130 9.27 10.07 5.70
C TYR A 130 10.09 10.08 7.00
N ARG A 131 11.39 9.82 6.87
CA ARG A 131 12.29 9.81 8.02
C ARG A 131 12.34 11.18 8.68
N ARG A 132 12.40 12.25 7.88
CA ARG A 132 12.41 13.61 8.42
C ARG A 132 11.15 13.91 9.24
N GLN A 133 9.99 13.48 8.74
CA GLN A 133 8.74 13.71 9.46
C GLN A 133 8.71 12.99 10.80
N LEU A 134 9.28 11.79 10.85
CA LEU A 134 9.34 11.03 12.08
C LEU A 134 10.31 11.63 13.09
N GLU A 135 11.37 12.24 12.61
CA GLU A 135 12.46 12.73 13.47
C GLU A 135 12.49 14.24 13.63
N ALA A 136 11.57 14.93 12.98
CA ALA A 136 11.64 16.39 12.92
C ALA A 136 11.76 16.98 14.32
N PRO A 137 12.65 17.94 14.54
CA PRO A 137 12.71 18.61 15.83
C PRO A 137 11.50 19.50 16.02
N ASP A 138 11.25 19.81 17.24
CA ASP A 138 10.13 20.67 17.59
C ASP A 138 10.29 22.08 17.07
#